data_16374f3b3db4be8424eac36583cc0ea0
#
_entry.id   16374f3b3db4be8424eac36583cc0ea0
#
_cell.length_a   1.000
_cell.length_b   1.000
_cell.length_c   1.000
_cell.angle_alpha   90.00
_cell.angle_beta   90.00
_cell.angle_gamma   90.00
#
_symmetry.space_group_name_H-M   'P 1'
#
loop_
_entity.id
_entity.type
_entity.pdbx_description
1 polymer ?
#
loop_
_entity_poly.entity_id
_entity_poly.type
_entity_poly.pdbx_seq_one_letter_code
_entity_poly.pdbx_strand_id
1 'polypeptide(L)'
;MGDIARRRCSTDVVQEEYVVENSREKPREQRVTKQRVAVSAALDRIEDFVSTQELHRMLHDEGASVSLATTYRILQSMAEEGLVDVLRSDDGEAVYRRCEATGHHHHLVCRRCGKAVDIEAPAVETWASRVAAEHGYTAVEHTVEVFGLCPECTAKGQYSA
;
A
#
# COMPACT_ATOMS: atom_id res chain seq x y z
N MET A 1 43.95 -42.23 -17.62
CA MET A 1 43.05 -43.37 -17.43
C MET A 1 42.55 -43.27 -15.97
N GLY A 2 41.33 -42.84 -15.75
CA GLY A 2 40.75 -42.68 -14.44
C GLY A 2 39.25 -42.49 -14.63
N ASP A 3 38.55 -43.57 -14.43
CA ASP A 3 37.12 -43.80 -14.61
C ASP A 3 36.35 -43.02 -13.52
N ILE A 4 35.57 -42.00 -13.90
CA ILE A 4 34.70 -41.28 -12.96
C ILE A 4 33.35 -41.96 -13.01
N ALA A 5 33.12 -42.82 -12.02
CA ALA A 5 31.87 -43.49 -11.77
C ALA A 5 30.72 -42.51 -11.55
N ARG A 6 29.75 -42.53 -12.46
CA ARG A 6 28.46 -41.82 -12.33
C ARG A 6 27.66 -42.45 -11.20
N ARG A 7 27.53 -41.76 -10.08
CA ARG A 7 26.57 -42.11 -9.05
C ARG A 7 25.18 -41.70 -9.53
N ARG A 8 24.31 -42.66 -9.78
CA ARG A 8 22.88 -42.47 -9.98
C ARG A 8 22.28 -42.11 -8.62
N CYS A 9 21.72 -40.94 -8.52
CA CYS A 9 20.89 -40.56 -7.40
C CYS A 9 19.50 -41.16 -7.64
N SER A 10 19.15 -42.14 -6.81
CA SER A 10 17.83 -42.78 -6.82
C SER A 10 16.88 -41.81 -6.10
N THR A 11 15.95 -41.22 -6.82
CA THR A 11 14.89 -40.35 -6.29
C THR A 11 13.67 -41.20 -6.01
N ASP A 12 13.57 -41.77 -4.82
CA ASP A 12 12.28 -42.11 -4.23
C ASP A 12 11.89 -40.99 -3.28
N VAL A 13 11.29 -39.96 -3.84
CA VAL A 13 10.63 -38.88 -3.05
C VAL A 13 9.18 -39.32 -2.87
N VAL A 14 8.89 -39.81 -1.68
CA VAL A 14 7.54 -39.98 -1.17
C VAL A 14 6.91 -38.58 -1.14
N GLN A 15 5.89 -38.35 -1.96
CA GLN A 15 5.06 -37.17 -1.91
C GLN A 15 4.22 -37.23 -0.62
N GLU A 16 4.72 -36.63 0.45
CA GLU A 16 3.86 -36.19 1.55
C GLU A 16 3.10 -34.96 1.04
N GLU A 17 1.82 -35.15 0.75
CA GLU A 17 0.87 -34.05 0.54
C GLU A 17 0.81 -33.21 1.80
N TYR A 18 1.57 -32.11 1.82
CA TYR A 18 1.43 -31.08 2.83
C TYR A 18 0.13 -30.32 2.54
N VAL A 19 -0.96 -30.80 3.13
CA VAL A 19 -2.23 -30.05 3.16
C VAL A 19 -2.01 -28.88 4.09
N VAL A 20 -1.65 -27.72 3.50
CA VAL A 20 -1.76 -26.44 4.20
C VAL A 20 -3.24 -26.18 4.41
N GLU A 21 -3.72 -26.55 5.57
CA GLU A 21 -5.02 -26.11 6.07
C GLU A 21 -4.96 -24.59 6.23
N ASN A 22 -5.29 -23.90 5.14
CA ASN A 22 -5.46 -22.47 5.12
C ASN A 22 -6.72 -22.15 5.94
N SER A 23 -6.55 -22.07 7.25
CA SER A 23 -7.54 -21.52 8.16
C SER A 23 -7.76 -20.07 7.76
N ARG A 24 -8.62 -19.87 6.76
CA ARG A 24 -9.23 -18.58 6.47
C ARG A 24 -9.97 -18.17 7.73
N GLU A 25 -9.26 -17.47 8.63
CA GLU A 25 -9.92 -16.67 9.65
C GLU A 25 -10.90 -15.78 8.89
N LYS A 26 -12.20 -16.03 9.13
CA LYS A 26 -13.25 -15.14 8.63
C LYS A 26 -12.88 -13.74 9.10
N PRO A 27 -12.89 -12.73 8.19
CA PRO A 27 -12.67 -11.36 8.59
C PRO A 27 -13.58 -11.08 9.79
N ARG A 28 -13.00 -10.72 10.93
CA ARG A 28 -13.79 -10.27 12.08
C ARG A 28 -14.63 -9.12 11.57
N GLU A 29 -15.93 -9.31 11.53
CA GLU A 29 -16.90 -8.27 11.19
C GLU A 29 -16.69 -7.12 12.18
N GLN A 30 -15.85 -6.16 11.77
CA GLN A 30 -15.49 -5.04 12.64
C GLN A 30 -16.73 -4.20 12.81
N ARG A 31 -17.20 -4.14 14.05
CA ARG A 31 -18.35 -3.31 14.43
C ARG A 31 -18.07 -1.88 13.98
N VAL A 32 -18.80 -1.43 12.96
CA VAL A 32 -18.69 -0.06 12.43
C VAL A 32 -19.06 0.90 13.56
N THR A 33 -18.07 1.62 14.08
CA THR A 33 -18.25 2.60 15.14
C THR A 33 -18.55 3.98 14.55
N LYS A 34 -19.21 4.85 15.31
CA LYS A 34 -19.42 6.25 14.92
C LYS A 34 -18.09 6.95 14.56
N GLN A 35 -17.03 6.63 15.27
CA GLN A 35 -15.68 7.17 15.02
C GLN A 35 -15.12 6.71 13.67
N ARG A 36 -15.28 5.43 13.32
CA ARG A 36 -14.87 4.91 12.02
C ARG A 36 -15.65 5.56 10.88
N VAL A 37 -16.95 5.75 11.06
CA VAL A 37 -17.78 6.47 10.06
C VAL A 37 -17.28 7.90 9.87
N ALA A 38 -16.96 8.62 10.95
CA ALA A 38 -16.45 9.98 10.87
C ALA A 38 -15.09 10.04 10.13
N VAL A 39 -14.15 9.14 10.45
CA VAL A 39 -12.85 9.04 9.77
C VAL A 39 -13.04 8.73 8.28
N SER A 40 -13.88 7.76 7.94
CA SER A 40 -14.18 7.40 6.55
C SER A 40 -14.76 8.59 5.78
N ALA A 41 -15.78 9.25 6.34
CA ALA A 41 -16.41 10.40 5.71
C ALA A 41 -15.47 11.61 5.56
N ALA A 42 -14.48 11.78 6.44
CA ALA A 42 -13.46 12.81 6.28
C ALA A 42 -12.52 12.47 5.13
N LEU A 43 -12.08 11.22 5.00
CA LEU A 43 -11.24 10.76 3.89
C LEU A 43 -11.94 10.85 2.53
N ASP A 44 -13.26 10.61 2.47
CA ASP A 44 -14.04 10.71 1.23
C ASP A 44 -14.06 12.11 0.62
N ARG A 45 -13.67 13.14 1.37
CA ARG A 45 -13.60 14.55 0.94
C ARG A 45 -12.20 15.02 0.60
N ILE A 46 -11.21 14.16 0.77
CA ILE A 46 -9.80 14.50 0.57
C ILE A 46 -9.29 13.76 -0.66
N GLU A 47 -8.85 14.50 -1.65
CA GLU A 47 -8.29 13.95 -2.88
C GLU A 47 -6.79 13.65 -2.77
N ASP A 48 -6.10 14.27 -1.83
CA ASP A 48 -4.67 14.17 -1.61
C ASP A 48 -4.31 13.23 -0.45
N PHE A 49 -3.06 12.81 -0.37
CA PHE A 49 -2.58 12.08 0.80
C PHE A 49 -2.52 13.01 2.03
N VAL A 50 -3.03 12.51 3.14
CA VAL A 50 -3.12 13.24 4.41
C VAL A 50 -2.48 12.46 5.55
N SER A 51 -1.76 13.15 6.44
CA SER A 51 -1.22 12.55 7.65
C SER A 51 -2.31 12.28 8.69
N THR A 52 -2.02 11.36 9.63
CA THR A 52 -2.96 11.08 10.71
C THR A 52 -3.24 12.32 11.58
N GLN A 53 -2.20 13.13 11.83
CA GLN A 53 -2.36 14.34 12.63
C GLN A 53 -3.24 15.37 11.93
N GLU A 54 -3.04 15.54 10.63
CA GLU A 54 -3.83 16.47 9.84
C GLU A 54 -5.29 16.05 9.74
N LEU A 55 -5.54 14.77 9.46
CA LEU A 55 -6.89 14.22 9.46
C LEU A 55 -7.56 14.34 10.83
N HIS A 56 -6.83 14.07 11.93
CA HIS A 56 -7.34 14.24 13.28
C HIS A 56 -7.71 15.68 13.57
N ARG A 57 -6.89 16.66 13.15
CA ARG A 57 -7.19 18.09 13.29
C ARG A 57 -8.49 18.44 12.56
N MET A 58 -8.65 17.99 11.32
CA MET A 58 -9.87 18.23 10.53
C MET A 58 -11.12 17.66 11.24
N LEU A 59 -11.02 16.42 11.73
CA LEU A 59 -12.09 15.78 12.50
C LEU A 59 -12.46 16.55 13.77
N HIS A 60 -11.46 17.07 14.48
CA HIS A 60 -11.66 17.87 15.69
C HIS A 60 -12.35 19.21 15.37
N ASP A 61 -11.95 19.88 14.29
CA ASP A 61 -12.52 21.16 13.84
C ASP A 61 -14.00 21.00 13.41
N GLU A 62 -14.36 19.81 12.92
CA GLU A 62 -15.74 19.42 12.59
C GLU A 62 -16.55 18.94 13.83
N GLY A 63 -15.94 18.95 15.03
CA GLY A 63 -16.60 18.55 16.27
C GLY A 63 -16.69 17.02 16.48
N ALA A 64 -15.96 16.21 15.71
CA ALA A 64 -15.93 14.78 15.89
C ALA A 64 -15.11 14.41 17.14
N SER A 65 -15.71 13.61 18.04
CA SER A 65 -15.05 13.12 19.26
C SER A 65 -14.24 11.85 18.97
N VAL A 66 -13.07 12.02 18.36
CA VAL A 66 -12.12 10.93 18.05
C VAL A 66 -10.74 11.34 18.55
N SER A 67 -10.08 10.50 19.34
CA SER A 67 -8.70 10.79 19.78
C SER A 67 -7.69 10.47 18.65
N LEU A 68 -6.52 11.11 18.69
CA LEU A 68 -5.44 10.85 17.74
C LEU A 68 -5.06 9.36 17.70
N ALA A 69 -4.92 8.72 18.86
CA ALA A 69 -4.62 7.29 18.94
C ALA A 69 -5.70 6.41 18.30
N THR A 70 -6.97 6.82 18.39
CA THR A 70 -8.08 6.12 17.74
C THR A 70 -8.07 6.34 16.24
N THR A 71 -7.74 7.56 15.77
CA THR A 71 -7.59 7.86 14.35
C THR A 71 -6.50 6.98 13.74
N TYR A 72 -5.33 6.85 14.39
CA TYR A 72 -4.26 5.92 13.96
C TYR A 72 -4.75 4.49 13.80
N ARG A 73 -5.42 3.94 14.83
CA ARG A 73 -5.91 2.55 14.78
C ARG A 73 -6.94 2.32 13.69
N ILE A 74 -7.80 3.31 13.44
CA ILE A 74 -8.82 3.22 12.38
C ILE A 74 -8.14 3.24 11.01
N LEU A 75 -7.22 4.15 10.77
CA LEU A 75 -6.49 4.25 9.50
C LEU A 75 -5.69 2.98 9.22
N GLN A 76 -4.98 2.46 10.21
CA GLN A 76 -4.23 1.21 10.09
C GLN A 76 -5.17 0.04 9.73
N SER A 77 -6.29 -0.09 10.41
CA SER A 77 -7.30 -1.10 10.09
C SER A 77 -7.86 -0.94 8.67
N MET A 78 -8.12 0.30 8.23
CA MET A 78 -8.60 0.57 6.86
C MET A 78 -7.54 0.22 5.81
N ALA A 79 -6.27 0.43 6.11
CA ALA A 79 -5.16 0.04 5.25
C ALA A 79 -5.04 -1.50 5.14
N GLU A 80 -5.12 -2.22 6.25
CA GLU A 80 -5.12 -3.69 6.28
C GLU A 80 -6.31 -4.30 5.52
N GLU A 81 -7.43 -3.59 5.45
CA GLU A 81 -8.62 -3.96 4.70
C GLU A 81 -8.56 -3.54 3.20
N GLY A 82 -7.52 -2.80 2.79
CA GLY A 82 -7.38 -2.28 1.43
C GLY A 82 -8.38 -1.17 1.07
N LEU A 83 -8.88 -0.44 2.09
CA LEU A 83 -9.83 0.65 1.91
C LEU A 83 -9.18 2.01 1.73
N VAL A 84 -7.89 2.10 2.02
CA VAL A 84 -7.07 3.30 1.84
C VAL A 84 -5.67 2.88 1.40
N ASP A 85 -5.05 3.69 0.57
CA ASP A 85 -3.64 3.58 0.24
C ASP A 85 -2.79 4.26 1.30
N VAL A 86 -1.59 3.73 1.49
CA VAL A 86 -0.64 4.21 2.49
C VAL A 86 0.70 4.45 1.83
N LEU A 87 1.21 5.66 1.95
CA LEU A 87 2.55 6.02 1.52
C LEU A 87 3.38 6.48 2.72
N ARG A 88 4.69 6.50 2.53
CA ARG A 88 5.61 7.17 3.47
C ARG A 88 6.13 8.45 2.84
N SER A 89 5.92 9.56 3.54
CA SER A 89 6.52 10.85 3.20
C SER A 89 8.05 10.83 3.42
N ASP A 90 8.74 11.87 2.94
CA ASP A 90 10.22 11.97 3.02
C ASP A 90 10.75 11.95 4.48
N ASP A 91 9.95 12.37 5.44
CA ASP A 91 10.24 12.31 6.89
C ASP A 91 9.86 10.97 7.54
N GLY A 92 9.34 10.01 6.75
CA GLY A 92 8.97 8.67 7.19
C GLY A 92 7.58 8.56 7.81
N GLU A 93 6.80 9.64 7.84
CA GLU A 93 5.41 9.61 8.32
C GLU A 93 4.51 8.83 7.35
N ALA A 94 3.58 8.06 7.89
CA ALA A 94 2.55 7.40 7.09
C ALA A 94 1.46 8.42 6.71
N VAL A 95 1.18 8.53 5.41
CA VAL A 95 0.10 9.34 4.86
C VAL A 95 -0.91 8.45 4.16
N TYR A 96 -2.17 8.83 4.21
CA TYR A 96 -3.30 7.99 3.82
C TYR A 96 -4.17 8.71 2.80
N ARG A 97 -4.68 7.97 1.83
CA ARG A 97 -5.64 8.45 0.83
C ARG A 97 -6.67 7.37 0.54
N ARG A 98 -7.92 7.75 0.34
CA ARG A 98 -8.91 6.87 -0.25
C ARG A 98 -8.83 6.97 -1.77
N CYS A 99 -8.51 5.86 -2.44
CA CYS A 99 -8.52 5.79 -3.89
C CYS A 99 -9.82 5.15 -4.37
N GLU A 100 -10.38 5.67 -5.45
CA GLU A 100 -11.55 5.08 -6.11
C GLU A 100 -11.17 3.86 -6.96
N ALA A 101 -9.91 3.75 -7.32
CA ALA A 101 -9.38 2.65 -8.13
C ALA A 101 -9.43 1.34 -7.34
N THR A 102 -10.23 0.39 -7.82
CA THR A 102 -10.36 -0.95 -7.22
C THR A 102 -9.30 -1.94 -7.73
N GLY A 103 -8.39 -1.49 -8.60
CA GLY A 103 -7.34 -2.29 -9.22
C GLY A 103 -5.94 -1.82 -8.84
N HIS A 104 -4.93 -2.59 -9.27
CA HIS A 104 -3.54 -2.20 -9.12
C HIS A 104 -3.25 -0.89 -9.86
N HIS A 105 -2.73 0.09 -9.17
CA HIS A 105 -2.38 1.41 -9.69
C HIS A 105 -1.17 1.96 -8.96
N HIS A 106 -0.62 3.03 -9.48
CA HIS A 106 0.56 3.70 -8.95
C HIS A 106 0.26 5.17 -8.73
N HIS A 107 1.10 5.85 -7.95
CA HIS A 107 0.89 7.26 -7.64
C HIS A 107 2.06 8.13 -8.07
N LEU A 108 1.73 9.32 -8.59
CA LEU A 108 2.65 10.44 -8.69
C LEU A 108 2.29 11.45 -7.60
N VAL A 109 3.18 11.66 -6.64
CA VAL A 109 2.90 12.41 -5.42
C VAL A 109 3.80 13.64 -5.29
N CYS A 110 3.20 14.75 -4.91
CA CYS A 110 3.94 15.97 -4.60
C CYS A 110 4.55 15.87 -3.20
N ARG A 111 5.88 15.90 -3.10
CA ARG A 111 6.62 15.85 -1.82
C ARG A 111 6.27 16.98 -0.86
N ARG A 112 5.78 18.12 -1.37
CA ARG A 112 5.53 19.31 -0.57
C ARG A 112 4.12 19.41 -0.02
N CYS A 113 3.10 19.06 -0.81
CA CYS A 113 1.70 19.27 -0.41
C CYS A 113 0.85 18.00 -0.41
N GLY A 114 1.42 16.83 -0.73
CA GLY A 114 0.69 15.57 -0.74
C GLY A 114 -0.21 15.36 -1.96
N LYS A 115 -0.35 16.38 -2.86
CA LYS A 115 -1.16 16.25 -4.06
C LYS A 115 -0.76 15.01 -4.85
N ALA A 116 -1.72 14.16 -5.14
CA ALA A 116 -1.49 12.88 -5.80
C ALA A 116 -2.28 12.76 -7.10
N VAL A 117 -1.72 11.99 -8.02
CA VAL A 117 -2.37 11.59 -9.27
C VAL A 117 -2.18 10.10 -9.43
N ASP A 118 -3.26 9.38 -9.70
CA ASP A 118 -3.21 7.97 -10.01
C ASP A 118 -2.68 7.80 -11.44
N ILE A 119 -1.71 6.92 -11.61
CA ILE A 119 -1.06 6.67 -12.89
C ILE A 119 -1.11 5.19 -13.25
N GLU A 120 -1.35 4.92 -14.52
CA GLU A 120 -1.16 3.59 -15.09
C GLU A 120 0.28 3.46 -15.59
N ALA A 121 0.92 2.34 -15.32
CA ALA A 121 2.30 2.10 -15.72
C ALA A 121 2.47 0.76 -16.46
N PRO A 122 1.84 0.56 -17.62
CA PRO A 122 1.84 -0.73 -18.33
C PRO A 122 3.26 -1.22 -18.70
N ALA A 123 4.21 -0.32 -18.87
CA ALA A 123 5.61 -0.68 -19.08
C ALA A 123 6.25 -1.30 -17.83
N VAL A 124 5.90 -0.80 -16.64
CA VAL A 124 6.36 -1.34 -15.35
C VAL A 124 5.75 -2.71 -15.12
N GLU A 125 4.46 -2.88 -15.38
CA GLU A 125 3.75 -4.17 -15.28
C GLU A 125 4.41 -5.23 -16.15
N THR A 126 4.67 -4.87 -17.41
CA THR A 126 5.31 -5.76 -18.37
C THR A 126 6.73 -6.12 -17.92
N TRP A 127 7.48 -5.16 -17.43
CA TRP A 127 8.83 -5.37 -16.94
C TRP A 127 8.86 -6.27 -15.70
N ALA A 128 8.01 -6.01 -14.70
CA ALA A 128 7.91 -6.81 -13.48
C ALA A 128 7.55 -8.27 -13.78
N SER A 129 6.54 -8.47 -14.63
CA SER A 129 6.10 -9.81 -15.05
C SER A 129 7.21 -10.57 -15.78
N ARG A 130 7.98 -9.90 -16.66
CA ARG A 130 9.09 -10.50 -17.37
C ARG A 130 10.21 -10.91 -16.42
N VAL A 131 10.63 -10.03 -15.51
CA VAL A 131 11.67 -10.34 -14.52
C VAL A 131 11.26 -11.51 -13.64
N ALA A 132 10.02 -11.54 -13.19
CA ALA A 132 9.50 -12.66 -12.41
C ALA A 132 9.60 -13.99 -13.17
N ALA A 133 9.16 -14.00 -14.43
CA ALA A 133 9.21 -15.19 -15.28
C ALA A 133 10.66 -15.66 -15.56
N GLU A 134 11.57 -14.74 -15.84
CA GLU A 134 13.00 -15.03 -16.10
C GLU A 134 13.67 -15.71 -14.90
N HIS A 135 13.22 -15.41 -13.69
CA HIS A 135 13.77 -15.97 -12.44
C HIS A 135 12.89 -17.04 -11.79
N GLY A 136 11.77 -17.44 -12.42
CA GLY A 136 10.88 -18.49 -11.93
C GLY A 136 10.06 -18.10 -10.70
N TYR A 137 9.85 -16.81 -10.46
CA TYR A 137 9.02 -16.32 -9.35
C TYR A 137 7.54 -16.31 -9.74
N THR A 138 6.67 -16.65 -8.79
CA THR A 138 5.20 -16.64 -8.92
C THR A 138 4.60 -15.77 -7.82
N ALA A 139 3.34 -15.33 -8.00
CA ALA A 139 2.63 -14.45 -7.07
C ALA A 139 3.43 -13.18 -6.73
N VAL A 140 4.00 -12.53 -7.75
CA VAL A 140 4.83 -11.33 -7.59
C VAL A 140 3.95 -10.12 -7.42
N GLU A 141 4.22 -9.35 -6.36
CA GLU A 141 3.63 -8.04 -6.11
C GLU A 141 4.72 -6.98 -6.23
N HIS A 142 4.35 -5.79 -6.61
CA HIS A 142 5.26 -4.65 -6.67
C HIS A 142 4.56 -3.36 -6.29
N THR A 143 5.33 -2.37 -5.84
CA THR A 143 4.86 -1.03 -5.56
C THR A 143 5.76 -0.04 -6.28
N VAL A 144 5.18 0.91 -6.99
CA VAL A 144 5.91 1.99 -7.66
C VAL A 144 5.28 3.32 -7.30
N GLU A 145 6.09 4.15 -6.66
CA GLU A 145 5.71 5.49 -6.25
C GLU A 145 6.65 6.49 -6.90
N VAL A 146 6.09 7.52 -7.53
CA VAL A 146 6.86 8.57 -8.16
C VAL A 146 6.68 9.87 -7.39
N PHE A 147 7.77 10.43 -6.88
CA PHE A 147 7.73 11.65 -6.09
C PHE A 147 8.33 12.84 -6.87
N GLY A 148 7.63 13.99 -6.82
CA GLY A 148 8.06 15.22 -7.48
C GLY A 148 7.49 16.45 -6.82
N LEU A 149 7.55 17.59 -7.50
CA LEU A 149 6.82 18.81 -7.11
C LEU A 149 5.69 19.03 -8.11
N CYS A 150 4.47 19.25 -7.60
CA CYS A 150 3.36 19.64 -8.47
C CYS A 150 3.59 21.04 -9.07
N PRO A 151 2.90 21.41 -10.16
CA PRO A 151 3.09 22.72 -10.80
C PRO A 151 2.93 23.91 -9.85
N GLU A 152 1.98 23.84 -8.93
CA GLU A 152 1.73 24.89 -7.93
C GLU A 152 2.88 25.03 -6.94
N CYS A 153 3.44 23.91 -6.46
CA CYS A 153 4.57 23.91 -5.55
C CYS A 153 5.87 24.31 -6.25
N THR A 154 6.03 23.96 -7.51
CA THR A 154 7.16 24.41 -8.34
C THR A 154 7.13 25.92 -8.53
N ALA A 155 5.95 26.49 -8.83
CA ALA A 155 5.78 27.93 -9.01
C ALA A 155 6.03 28.75 -7.72
N LYS A 156 5.79 28.17 -6.55
CA LYS A 156 6.02 28.84 -5.25
C LYS A 156 7.50 28.96 -4.87
N GLY A 157 8.42 28.33 -5.62
CA GLY A 157 9.85 28.34 -5.34
C GLY A 157 10.22 27.79 -3.95
N GLN A 158 11.52 27.57 -3.68
CA GLN A 158 12.04 27.03 -2.41
C GLN A 158 11.71 25.54 -2.16
N TYR A 159 12.33 24.70 -2.94
CA TYR A 159 12.63 23.35 -2.53
C TYR A 159 14.15 23.20 -2.53
N SER A 160 14.75 23.20 -1.34
CA SER A 160 16.14 22.75 -1.17
C SER A 160 16.07 21.23 -1.04
N ALA A 161 16.70 20.54 -2.00
CA ALA A 161 16.85 19.08 -1.95
C ALA A 161 17.81 18.68 -0.83
#